data_113392036d5537b2b195429b36fad930
#
_entry.id   113392036d5537b2b195429b36fad930
#
_cell.length_a   1.000
_cell.length_b   1.000
_cell.length_c   1.000
_cell.angle_alpha   90.00
_cell.angle_beta   90.00
_cell.angle_gamma   90.00
#
_symmetry.space_group_name_H-M   'P 1'
#
loop_
_entity.id
_entity.type
_entity.pdbx_description
1 polymer ?
#
loop_
_entity_poly.entity_id
_entity_poly.type
_entity_poly.pdbx_seq_one_letter_code
_entity_poly.pdbx_strand_id
1 'polypeptide(L)'
;MIEISLGQRLHELRDSADFSLRELAKKVGISGPFLSDIELGRRFPSEEILAKLASALNVSLEDLKQYDNREPMADLKRLMDSNPKLGFAFRTAVEKVKSGELTAEDIIARLGKPQRKK
;
A
#
# COMPACT_ATOMS: atom_id res chain seq x y z
N MET A 1 -9.02 -0.56 11.55
CA MET A 1 -8.38 0.57 10.82
C MET A 1 -6.87 0.42 10.86
N ILE A 2 -6.22 0.66 9.75
CA ILE A 2 -4.76 0.58 9.68
C ILE A 2 -4.21 1.93 10.12
N GLU A 3 -3.48 1.93 11.23
CA GLU A 3 -2.98 3.18 11.82
C GLU A 3 -1.50 3.42 11.58
N ILE A 4 -0.78 2.42 11.08
CA ILE A 4 0.64 2.57 10.84
C ILE A 4 0.91 2.62 9.34
N SER A 5 2.04 3.22 8.98
CA SER A 5 2.44 3.33 7.59
C SER A 5 3.07 2.02 7.11
N LEU A 6 3.21 1.91 5.79
CA LEU A 6 3.93 0.78 5.19
C LEU A 6 5.35 0.68 5.76
N GLY A 7 6.04 1.82 5.89
CA GLY A 7 7.40 1.81 6.43
C GLY A 7 7.45 1.28 7.84
N GLN A 8 6.51 1.70 8.68
CA GLN A 8 6.43 1.20 10.06
C GLN A 8 6.13 -0.29 10.10
N ARG A 9 5.23 -0.75 9.23
CA ARG A 9 4.91 -2.17 9.15
C ARG A 9 6.13 -2.98 8.74
N LEU A 10 6.87 -2.51 7.74
CA LEU A 10 8.09 -3.18 7.31
C LEU A 10 9.12 -3.22 8.42
N HIS A 11 9.27 -2.12 9.16
CA HIS A 11 10.19 -2.07 10.29
C HIS A 11 9.81 -3.10 11.34
N GLU A 12 8.54 -3.19 11.70
CA GLU A 12 8.06 -4.15 12.69
C GLU A 12 8.31 -5.60 12.25
N LEU A 13 8.03 -5.88 10.99
CA LEU A 13 8.25 -7.22 10.46
C LEU A 13 9.72 -7.57 10.41
N ARG A 14 10.56 -6.62 10.03
CA ARG A 14 12.01 -6.84 10.01
C ARG A 14 12.54 -7.12 11.40
N ASP A 15 12.10 -6.32 12.36
CA ASP A 15 12.53 -6.46 13.75
C ASP A 15 12.09 -7.82 14.32
N SER A 16 10.84 -8.20 14.04
CA SER A 16 10.31 -9.48 14.50
C SER A 16 11.04 -10.68 13.88
N ALA A 17 11.56 -10.51 12.69
CA ALA A 17 12.31 -11.55 12.00
C ALA A 17 13.80 -11.54 12.35
N ASP A 18 14.21 -10.65 13.24
CA ASP A 18 15.60 -10.51 13.68
C ASP A 18 16.57 -10.15 12.55
N PHE A 19 16.09 -9.45 11.53
CA PHE A 19 16.95 -8.94 10.49
C PHE A 19 17.47 -7.56 10.85
N SER A 20 18.77 -7.33 10.67
CA SER A 20 19.26 -5.96 10.64
C SER A 20 18.82 -5.31 9.34
N LEU A 21 18.86 -3.99 9.31
CA LEU A 21 18.55 -3.25 8.09
C LEU A 21 19.41 -3.73 6.92
N ARG A 22 20.70 -3.88 7.17
CA ARG A 22 21.65 -4.33 6.16
C ARG A 22 21.34 -5.75 5.66
N GLU A 23 21.00 -6.63 6.59
CA GLU A 23 20.70 -8.01 6.22
C GLU A 23 19.46 -8.10 5.32
N LEU A 24 18.41 -7.39 5.67
CA LEU A 24 17.21 -7.42 4.84
C LEU A 24 17.46 -6.76 3.49
N ALA A 25 18.15 -5.62 3.47
CA ALA A 25 18.47 -4.94 2.22
C ALA A 25 19.25 -5.87 1.28
N LYS A 26 20.24 -6.56 1.82
CA LYS A 26 21.03 -7.50 1.04
C LYS A 26 20.17 -8.64 0.50
N LYS A 27 19.27 -9.14 1.33
CA LYS A 27 18.40 -10.26 0.96
C LYS A 27 17.48 -9.91 -0.21
N VAL A 28 17.00 -8.67 -0.26
CA VAL A 28 16.11 -8.24 -1.35
C VAL A 28 16.83 -7.54 -2.50
N GLY A 29 18.14 -7.34 -2.37
CA GLY A 29 18.93 -6.78 -3.45
C GLY A 29 18.84 -5.25 -3.59
N ILE A 30 18.65 -4.54 -2.48
CA ILE A 30 18.63 -3.09 -2.45
C ILE A 30 19.68 -2.59 -1.47
N SER A 31 19.98 -1.29 -1.53
CA SER A 31 20.94 -0.69 -0.61
C SER A 31 20.31 -0.49 0.77
N GLY A 32 21.16 -0.47 1.80
CA GLY A 32 20.71 -0.16 3.15
C GLY A 32 20.05 1.20 3.25
N PRO A 33 20.65 2.27 2.71
CA PRO A 33 20.02 3.58 2.72
C PRO A 33 18.64 3.61 2.02
N PHE A 34 18.49 2.88 0.93
CA PHE A 34 17.20 2.81 0.24
C PHE A 34 16.14 2.14 1.14
N LEU A 35 16.51 1.04 1.77
CA LEU A 35 15.56 0.37 2.69
C LEU A 35 15.25 1.27 3.88
N SER A 36 16.25 1.98 4.41
CA SER A 36 16.02 2.93 5.48
C SER A 36 15.02 4.00 5.07
N ASP A 37 15.17 4.54 3.87
CA ASP A 37 14.24 5.55 3.35
C ASP A 37 12.81 4.99 3.21
N ILE A 38 12.69 3.74 2.81
CA ILE A 38 11.38 3.09 2.72
C ILE A 38 10.75 2.98 4.11
N GLU A 39 11.51 2.54 5.10
CA GLU A 39 10.99 2.39 6.46
C GLU A 39 10.60 3.73 7.07
N LEU A 40 11.31 4.79 6.72
CA LEU A 40 11.02 6.13 7.21
C LEU A 40 9.94 6.86 6.42
N GLY A 41 9.44 6.25 5.36
CA GLY A 41 8.39 6.86 4.55
C GLY A 41 8.87 7.89 3.56
N ARG A 42 10.18 7.99 3.33
CA ARG A 42 10.77 8.95 2.40
C ARG A 42 10.72 8.48 0.96
N ARG A 43 10.65 7.18 0.77
CA ARG A 43 10.58 6.55 -0.54
C ARG A 43 9.59 5.41 -0.51
N PHE A 44 9.02 5.10 -1.67
CA PHE A 44 8.13 3.97 -1.80
C PHE A 44 8.77 2.91 -2.69
N PRO A 45 8.66 1.63 -2.30
CA PRO A 45 9.21 0.56 -3.12
C PRO A 45 8.34 0.34 -4.35
N SER A 46 8.96 -0.10 -5.45
CA SER A 46 8.21 -0.59 -6.59
C SER A 46 7.47 -1.85 -6.17
N GLU A 47 6.49 -2.28 -6.98
CA GLU A 47 5.77 -3.52 -6.69
C GLU A 47 6.73 -4.72 -6.66
N GLU A 48 7.73 -4.72 -7.53
CA GLU A 48 8.73 -5.78 -7.55
C GLU A 48 9.52 -5.84 -6.24
N ILE A 49 9.98 -4.69 -5.76
CA ILE A 49 10.71 -4.63 -4.48
C ILE A 49 9.79 -5.01 -3.34
N LEU A 50 8.55 -4.54 -3.37
CA LEU A 50 7.59 -4.86 -2.32
C LEU A 50 7.33 -6.37 -2.26
N ALA A 51 7.24 -7.03 -3.41
CA ALA A 51 7.07 -8.47 -3.47
C ALA A 51 8.28 -9.20 -2.88
N LYS A 52 9.48 -8.71 -3.15
CA LYS A 52 10.70 -9.28 -2.58
C LYS A 52 10.75 -9.10 -1.07
N LEU A 53 10.33 -7.95 -0.59
CA LEU A 53 10.25 -7.71 0.86
C LEU A 53 9.22 -8.64 1.51
N ALA A 54 8.07 -8.81 0.89
CA ALA A 54 7.05 -9.71 1.40
C ALA A 54 7.60 -11.14 1.51
N SER A 55 8.26 -11.60 0.46
CA SER A 55 8.85 -12.93 0.44
C SER A 55 9.91 -13.09 1.54
N ALA A 56 10.79 -12.11 1.67
CA ALA A 56 11.86 -12.16 2.66
C ALA A 56 11.32 -12.14 4.09
N LEU A 57 10.21 -11.43 4.30
CA LEU A 57 9.59 -11.30 5.61
C LEU A 57 8.50 -12.34 5.87
N ASN A 58 8.28 -13.22 4.90
CA ASN A 58 7.33 -14.32 5.02
C ASN A 58 5.89 -13.84 5.24
N VAL A 59 5.51 -12.79 4.53
CA VAL A 59 4.14 -12.29 4.52
C VAL A 59 3.68 -12.19 3.07
N SER A 60 2.37 -12.06 2.86
CA SER A 60 1.85 -11.92 1.51
C SER A 60 2.07 -10.51 0.98
N LEU A 61 2.14 -10.39 -0.33
CA LEU A 61 2.22 -9.07 -0.97
C LEU A 61 0.98 -8.24 -0.63
N GLU A 62 -0.18 -8.87 -0.61
CA GLU A 62 -1.43 -8.19 -0.26
C GLU A 62 -1.39 -7.63 1.15
N ASP A 63 -0.77 -8.34 2.08
CA ASP A 63 -0.62 -7.84 3.44
C ASP A 63 0.14 -6.52 3.44
N LEU A 64 1.23 -6.43 2.70
CA LEU A 64 1.99 -5.19 2.61
C LEU A 64 1.26 -4.11 1.84
N LYS A 65 0.57 -4.48 0.76
CA LYS A 65 -0.13 -3.50 -0.08
C LYS A 65 -1.21 -2.74 0.66
N GLN A 66 -1.84 -3.36 1.64
CA GLN A 66 -2.89 -2.64 2.38
C GLN A 66 -2.35 -1.50 3.23
N TYR A 67 -1.03 -1.46 3.48
CA TYR A 67 -0.40 -0.35 4.19
C TYR A 67 0.16 0.70 3.23
N ASP A 68 0.17 0.43 1.93
CA ASP A 68 0.69 1.36 0.93
C ASP A 68 -0.40 2.38 0.60
N ASN A 69 -0.26 3.57 1.13
CA ASN A 69 -1.26 4.62 0.95
C ASN A 69 -0.90 5.60 -0.17
N ARG A 70 -0.02 5.20 -1.08
CA ARG A 70 0.27 6.02 -2.24
C ARG A 70 -1.00 6.20 -3.07
N GLU A 71 -1.21 7.41 -3.52
CA GLU A 71 -2.35 7.70 -4.36
C GLU A 71 -2.04 7.29 -5.80
N PRO A 72 -2.87 6.47 -6.42
CA PRO A 72 -2.67 6.11 -7.83
C PRO A 72 -3.17 7.24 -8.74
N MET A 73 -2.63 8.42 -8.56
CA MET A 73 -3.17 9.63 -9.17
C MET A 73 -3.14 9.63 -10.69
N ALA A 74 -2.07 9.13 -11.28
CA ALA A 74 -1.97 9.14 -12.74
C ALA A 74 -3.02 8.25 -13.39
N ASP A 75 -3.20 7.05 -12.85
CA ASP A 75 -4.20 6.11 -13.36
C ASP A 75 -5.62 6.61 -13.11
N LEU A 76 -5.85 7.13 -11.92
CA LEU A 76 -7.17 7.64 -11.54
C LEU A 76 -7.56 8.82 -12.43
N LYS A 77 -6.63 9.75 -12.64
CA LYS A 77 -6.89 10.91 -13.49
C LYS A 77 -7.20 10.48 -14.91
N ARG A 78 -6.46 9.53 -15.44
CA ARG A 78 -6.69 9.03 -16.79
C ARG A 78 -8.07 8.41 -16.91
N LEU A 79 -8.47 7.62 -15.92
CA LEU A 79 -9.79 7.00 -15.92
C LEU A 79 -10.90 8.04 -15.83
N MET A 80 -10.73 9.05 -14.98
CA MET A 80 -11.73 10.11 -14.85
C MET A 80 -11.83 10.97 -16.11
N ASP A 81 -10.71 11.24 -16.77
CA ASP A 81 -10.72 12.01 -18.01
C ASP A 81 -11.45 11.28 -19.14
N SER A 82 -11.35 9.95 -19.15
CA SER A 82 -12.01 9.15 -20.19
C SER A 82 -13.47 8.81 -19.84
N ASN A 83 -13.88 9.03 -18.60
CA ASN A 83 -15.24 8.69 -18.15
C ASN A 83 -15.75 9.71 -17.15
N PRO A 84 -16.49 10.74 -17.61
CA PRO A 84 -16.98 11.80 -16.72
C PRO A 84 -17.88 11.29 -15.60
N LYS A 85 -18.63 10.22 -15.83
CA LYS A 85 -19.46 9.63 -14.78
C LYS A 85 -18.62 9.09 -13.64
N LEU A 86 -17.45 8.54 -13.95
CA LEU A 86 -16.53 8.05 -12.94
C LEU A 86 -15.99 9.20 -12.11
N GLY A 87 -15.65 10.32 -12.74
CA GLY A 87 -15.20 11.51 -12.02
C GLY A 87 -16.25 12.03 -11.06
N PHE A 88 -17.51 12.07 -11.50
CA PHE A 88 -18.62 12.49 -10.66
C PHE A 88 -18.78 11.54 -9.48
N ALA A 89 -18.77 10.24 -9.75
CA ALA A 89 -18.92 9.23 -8.69
C ALA A 89 -17.79 9.34 -7.67
N PHE A 90 -16.57 9.55 -8.14
CA PHE A 90 -15.43 9.67 -7.26
C PHE A 90 -15.54 10.88 -6.35
N ARG A 91 -15.89 12.06 -6.93
CA ARG A 91 -16.04 13.26 -6.13
C ARG A 91 -17.14 13.10 -5.08
N THR A 92 -18.24 12.48 -5.46
CA THR A 92 -19.33 12.21 -4.53
C THR A 92 -18.89 11.29 -3.40
N ALA A 93 -18.14 10.25 -3.72
CA ALA A 93 -17.63 9.33 -2.72
C ALA A 93 -16.69 10.03 -1.74
N VAL A 94 -15.79 10.89 -2.27
CA VAL A 94 -14.86 11.64 -1.42
C VAL A 94 -15.63 12.53 -0.44
N GLU A 95 -16.64 13.23 -0.91
CA GLU A 95 -17.43 14.09 -0.04
C GLU A 95 -18.16 13.30 1.04
N LYS A 96 -18.70 12.14 0.69
CA LYS A 96 -19.39 11.31 1.66
C LYS A 96 -18.43 10.71 2.69
N VAL A 97 -17.21 10.40 2.29
CA VAL A 97 -16.19 9.96 3.24
C VAL A 97 -15.85 11.08 4.20
N LYS A 98 -15.67 12.31 3.68
CA LYS A 98 -15.36 13.46 4.53
C LYS A 98 -16.47 13.78 5.51
N SER A 99 -17.72 13.59 5.13
CA SER A 99 -18.87 13.87 6.00
C SER A 99 -19.16 12.74 6.98
N GLY A 100 -18.50 11.60 6.84
CA GLY A 100 -18.73 10.43 7.69
C GLY A 100 -19.88 9.56 7.25
N GLU A 101 -20.53 9.88 6.13
CA GLU A 101 -21.65 9.08 5.62
C GLU A 101 -21.18 7.77 4.97
N LEU A 102 -19.92 7.71 4.56
CA LEU A 102 -19.37 6.55 3.88
C LEU A 102 -18.05 6.18 4.54
N THR A 103 -17.90 4.92 4.90
CA THR A 103 -16.69 4.43 5.53
C THR A 103 -15.92 3.54 4.57
N ALA A 104 -14.67 3.24 4.93
CA ALA A 104 -13.86 2.30 4.16
C ALA A 104 -14.55 0.93 4.09
N GLU A 105 -15.16 0.52 5.18
CA GLU A 105 -15.88 -0.75 5.24
C GLU A 105 -17.06 -0.78 4.29
N ASP A 106 -17.78 0.33 4.17
CA ASP A 106 -18.88 0.44 3.23
C ASP A 106 -18.40 0.30 1.79
N ILE A 107 -17.27 0.91 1.47
CA ILE A 107 -16.69 0.82 0.13
C ILE A 107 -16.28 -0.62 -0.17
N ILE A 108 -15.61 -1.25 0.77
CA ILE A 108 -15.18 -2.64 0.61
C ILE A 108 -16.39 -3.55 0.42
N ALA A 109 -17.46 -3.33 1.16
CA ALA A 109 -18.66 -4.13 1.05
C ALA A 109 -19.30 -4.03 -0.35
N ARG A 110 -19.27 -2.84 -0.95
CA ARG A 110 -19.84 -2.62 -2.28
C ARG A 110 -18.97 -3.17 -3.39
N LEU A 111 -17.64 -3.07 -3.22
CA LEU A 111 -16.71 -3.58 -4.22
C LEU A 111 -16.51 -5.09 -4.11
N GLY A 112 -16.90 -5.65 -2.98
CA GLY A 112 -16.65 -7.04 -2.69
C GLY A 112 -15.26 -7.26 -2.17
N LYS A 113 -15.00 -8.45 -1.67
CA LYS A 113 -13.68 -8.80 -1.18
C LYS A 113 -12.73 -8.94 -2.35
N PRO A 114 -11.45 -8.58 -2.16
CA PRO A 114 -10.47 -8.81 -3.22
C PRO A 114 -10.52 -10.26 -3.66
N GLN A 115 -10.67 -10.47 -4.96
CA GLN A 115 -10.74 -11.81 -5.48
C GLN A 115 -9.35 -12.39 -5.63
N ARG A 116 -9.20 -13.60 -5.13
CA ARG A 116 -7.96 -14.33 -5.34
C ARG A 116 -8.06 -15.00 -6.69
N LYS A 117 -7.09 -14.74 -7.51
CA LYS A 117 -6.98 -15.44 -8.78
C LYS A 117 -6.46 -16.84 -8.52
N LYS A 118 -7.11 -17.75 -9.10
CA LYS A 118 -6.72 -19.15 -8.99
C LYS A 118 -5.83 -19.54 -10.14
#